data_0309ca2dbcbdc50aead3a7d972afdafc
#
_entry.id   0309ca2dbcbdc50aead3a7d972afdafc
#
_cell.length_a   1.000
_cell.length_b   1.000
_cell.length_c   1.000
_cell.angle_alpha   90.00
_cell.angle_beta   90.00
_cell.angle_gamma   90.00
#
_symmetry.space_group_name_H-M   'P 1'
#
loop_
_entity.id
_entity.type
_entity.pdbx_description
1 polymer ?
#
loop_
_entity_poly.entity_id
_entity_poly.type
_entity_poly.pdbx_seq_one_letter_code
_entity_poly.pdbx_strand_id
1 'polypeptide(L)'
;METKYPGEDAIMLSEFRSRKVASGFAELDANGDGHLERGDIETLVDSHGAAYGYEPGSAEYEDLARNTLGVWDQVRQFDSDGDGQVTLEEYVAGFGAFIDQRDAFMAGMGALVDSFYSMADRDGDGLISEEELILHYRAWRHTEDQAREAFTHLDRDGRGGISKQDSMLNLEEFYYSDDPEAPGNWLAPLPGA
;
A
#
# COMPACT_ATOMS: atom_id res chain seq x y z
N MET A 1 7.75 -8.65 -38.26
CA MET A 1 7.75 -9.30 -36.94
C MET A 1 6.75 -8.48 -36.13
N GLU A 2 5.48 -8.91 -36.11
CA GLU A 2 4.41 -8.16 -35.47
C GLU A 2 4.60 -8.24 -33.97
N THR A 3 4.77 -7.11 -33.36
CA THR A 3 4.70 -6.95 -31.88
C THR A 3 3.25 -7.18 -31.48
N LYS A 4 2.95 -8.37 -31.00
CA LYS A 4 1.66 -8.72 -30.43
C LYS A 4 1.52 -7.92 -29.12
N TYR A 5 0.70 -6.90 -29.13
CA TYR A 5 0.20 -6.28 -27.92
C TYR A 5 -0.43 -7.36 -27.03
N PRO A 6 -0.27 -7.33 -25.69
CA PRO A 6 -0.95 -8.28 -24.82
C PRO A 6 -2.44 -8.19 -25.07
N GLY A 7 -3.05 -9.37 -25.26
CA GLY A 7 -4.33 -9.53 -25.89
C GLY A 7 -5.52 -9.01 -25.07
N GLU A 8 -6.64 -8.98 -25.77
CA GLU A 8 -8.01 -8.62 -25.39
C GLU A 8 -8.60 -9.44 -24.19
N ASP A 9 -7.78 -10.15 -23.43
CA ASP A 9 -8.17 -10.96 -22.27
C ASP A 9 -7.62 -10.39 -20.94
N ALA A 10 -7.15 -9.15 -20.90
CA ALA A 10 -6.82 -8.50 -19.64
C ALA A 10 -8.12 -8.42 -18.80
N ILE A 11 -8.13 -9.09 -17.65
CA ILE A 11 -9.24 -9.01 -16.70
C ILE A 11 -9.32 -7.54 -16.25
N MET A 12 -10.31 -6.82 -16.81
CA MET A 12 -10.54 -5.44 -16.38
C MET A 12 -10.95 -5.47 -14.91
N LEU A 13 -10.25 -4.72 -14.06
CA LEU A 13 -10.66 -4.53 -12.68
C LEU A 13 -12.11 -4.03 -12.67
N SER A 14 -12.92 -4.52 -11.74
CA SER A 14 -14.23 -3.93 -11.49
C SER A 14 -14.07 -2.45 -11.10
N GLU A 15 -15.12 -1.66 -11.23
CA GLU A 15 -15.11 -0.26 -10.79
C GLU A 15 -14.72 -0.13 -9.32
N PHE A 16 -15.19 -1.07 -8.48
CA PHE A 16 -14.87 -1.07 -7.05
C PHE A 16 -13.39 -1.38 -6.80
N ARG A 17 -12.83 -2.37 -7.45
CA ARG A 17 -11.41 -2.72 -7.35
C ARG A 17 -10.51 -1.62 -7.93
N SER A 18 -10.93 -0.99 -9.04
CA SER A 18 -10.22 0.15 -9.61
C SER A 18 -10.13 1.33 -8.63
N ARG A 19 -11.20 1.60 -7.86
CA ARG A 19 -11.18 2.63 -6.82
C ARG A 19 -10.20 2.29 -5.69
N LYS A 20 -10.10 1.02 -5.30
CA LYS A 20 -9.13 0.56 -4.28
C LYS A 20 -7.69 0.73 -4.78
N VAL A 21 -7.41 0.40 -6.03
CA VAL A 21 -6.09 0.67 -6.64
C VAL A 21 -5.81 2.17 -6.71
N ALA A 22 -6.80 2.97 -7.09
CA ALA A 22 -6.68 4.43 -7.13
C ALA A 22 -6.44 5.06 -5.74
N SER A 23 -6.95 4.46 -4.65
CA SER A 23 -6.60 4.93 -3.31
C SER A 23 -5.11 4.76 -3.01
N GLY A 24 -4.49 3.67 -3.45
CA GLY A 24 -3.04 3.48 -3.35
C GLY A 24 -2.24 4.55 -4.11
N PHE A 25 -2.71 4.97 -5.28
CA PHE A 25 -2.11 6.11 -5.98
C PHE A 25 -2.17 7.38 -5.13
N ALA A 26 -3.34 7.71 -4.57
CA ALA A 26 -3.52 8.91 -3.75
C ALA A 26 -2.67 8.89 -2.45
N GLU A 27 -2.36 7.71 -1.91
CA GLU A 27 -1.43 7.56 -0.79
C GLU A 27 0.01 7.92 -1.19
N LEU A 28 0.42 7.51 -2.39
CA LEU A 28 1.76 7.73 -2.90
C LEU A 28 1.98 9.15 -3.42
N ASP A 29 0.93 9.81 -3.96
CA ASP A 29 0.95 11.20 -4.42
C ASP A 29 1.04 12.16 -3.23
N ALA A 30 2.26 12.39 -2.76
CA ALA A 30 2.51 13.12 -1.53
C ALA A 30 2.25 14.63 -1.68
N ASN A 31 2.42 15.16 -2.87
CA ASN A 31 2.24 16.58 -3.17
C ASN A 31 0.83 16.91 -3.70
N GLY A 32 0.06 15.89 -4.12
CA GLY A 32 -1.32 16.01 -4.60
C GLY A 32 -1.43 16.63 -6.00
N ASP A 33 -0.41 16.51 -6.83
CA ASP A 33 -0.40 17.09 -8.18
C ASP A 33 -0.99 16.18 -9.27
N GLY A 34 -1.33 14.94 -8.91
CA GLY A 34 -1.95 13.95 -9.80
C GLY A 34 -0.96 13.13 -10.61
N HIS A 35 0.31 13.19 -10.29
CA HIS A 35 1.39 12.41 -10.88
C HIS A 35 2.25 11.79 -9.79
N LEU A 36 2.79 10.60 -10.01
CA LEU A 36 3.78 10.02 -9.11
C LEU A 36 5.17 10.25 -9.68
N GLU A 37 6.01 10.82 -8.86
CA GLU A 37 7.43 11.02 -9.11
C GLU A 37 8.26 10.47 -7.95
N ARG A 38 9.56 10.36 -8.16
CA ARG A 38 10.48 9.97 -7.08
C ARG A 38 10.38 10.89 -5.87
N GLY A 39 10.13 12.20 -6.08
CA GLY A 39 9.99 13.21 -5.03
C GLY A 39 8.85 12.93 -4.04
N ASP A 40 7.75 12.32 -4.51
CA ASP A 40 6.65 11.91 -3.63
C ASP A 40 7.11 10.83 -2.65
N ILE A 41 7.82 9.83 -3.17
CA ILE A 41 8.32 8.73 -2.35
C ILE A 41 9.39 9.22 -1.36
N GLU A 42 10.24 10.17 -1.74
CA GLU A 42 11.20 10.82 -0.83
C GLU A 42 10.46 11.58 0.29
N THR A 43 9.36 12.24 -0.02
CA THR A 43 8.49 12.91 0.97
C THR A 43 7.85 11.90 1.93
N LEU A 44 7.46 10.71 1.43
CA LEU A 44 6.95 9.63 2.28
C LEU A 44 8.03 9.09 3.22
N VAL A 45 9.28 8.93 2.78
CA VAL A 45 10.40 8.54 3.66
C VAL A 45 10.51 9.50 4.84
N ASP A 46 10.50 10.81 4.58
CA ASP A 46 10.60 11.83 5.61
C ASP A 46 9.41 11.78 6.59
N SER A 47 8.19 11.65 6.08
CA SER A 47 6.99 11.60 6.91
C SER A 47 6.95 10.34 7.80
N HIS A 48 7.34 9.19 7.26
CA HIS A 48 7.44 7.94 8.02
C HIS A 48 8.56 8.02 9.05
N GLY A 49 9.74 8.51 8.64
CA GLY A 49 10.86 8.72 9.58
C GLY A 49 10.44 9.58 10.77
N ALA A 50 9.78 10.70 10.51
CA ALA A 50 9.26 11.58 11.56
C ALA A 50 8.21 10.90 12.45
N ALA A 51 7.26 10.15 11.87
CA ALA A 51 6.21 9.45 12.61
C ALA A 51 6.77 8.36 13.53
N TYR A 52 7.78 7.60 13.07
CA TYR A 52 8.42 6.55 13.85
C TYR A 52 9.54 7.06 14.77
N GLY A 53 9.91 8.34 14.67
CA GLY A 53 10.98 8.95 15.47
C GLY A 53 12.38 8.53 15.00
N TYR A 54 12.55 8.19 13.74
CA TYR A 54 13.83 7.86 13.15
C TYR A 54 14.54 9.14 12.70
N GLU A 55 15.74 9.38 13.19
CA GLU A 55 16.53 10.54 12.81
C GLU A 55 17.21 10.32 11.45
N PRO A 56 17.19 11.32 10.53
CA PRO A 56 17.90 11.22 9.28
C PRO A 56 19.37 10.80 9.45
N GLY A 57 19.77 9.73 8.74
CA GLY A 57 21.11 9.13 8.84
C GLY A 57 21.26 8.07 9.94
N SER A 58 20.21 7.77 10.71
CA SER A 58 20.19 6.57 11.55
C SER A 58 20.05 5.29 10.72
N ALA A 59 20.42 4.15 11.26
CA ALA A 59 20.30 2.86 10.57
C ALA A 59 18.84 2.56 10.23
N GLU A 60 17.93 2.86 11.14
CA GLU A 60 16.48 2.68 10.99
C GLU A 60 15.91 3.57 9.86
N TYR A 61 16.37 4.82 9.80
CA TYR A 61 15.98 5.74 8.72
C TYR A 61 16.49 5.27 7.37
N GLU A 62 17.76 4.84 7.28
CA GLU A 62 18.36 4.34 6.04
C GLU A 62 17.67 3.05 5.54
N ASP A 63 17.26 2.17 6.46
CA ASP A 63 16.50 0.96 6.12
C ASP A 63 15.09 1.31 5.64
N LEU A 64 14.40 2.23 6.32
CA LEU A 64 13.12 2.78 5.90
C LEU A 64 13.24 3.40 4.49
N ALA A 65 14.22 4.27 4.28
CA ALA A 65 14.44 4.94 3.00
C ALA A 65 14.66 3.94 1.86
N ARG A 66 15.49 2.91 2.09
CA ARG A 66 15.77 1.86 1.09
C ARG A 66 14.51 1.10 0.72
N ASN A 67 13.70 0.70 1.71
CA ASN A 67 12.48 -0.07 1.49
C ASN A 67 11.41 0.79 0.79
N THR A 68 11.21 2.02 1.23
CA THR A 68 10.21 2.93 0.67
C THR A 68 10.59 3.36 -0.75
N LEU A 69 11.86 3.70 -1.00
CA LEU A 69 12.33 4.03 -2.35
C LEU A 69 12.26 2.83 -3.32
N GLY A 70 12.30 1.60 -2.81
CA GLY A 70 12.04 0.40 -3.59
C GLY A 70 10.63 0.37 -4.20
N VAL A 71 9.66 1.05 -3.60
CA VAL A 71 8.31 1.20 -4.17
C VAL A 71 8.38 2.00 -5.47
N TRP A 72 9.17 3.09 -5.53
CA TRP A 72 9.37 3.84 -6.76
C TRP A 72 9.94 2.98 -7.89
N ASP A 73 10.89 2.09 -7.60
CA ASP A 73 11.48 1.22 -8.60
C ASP A 73 10.46 0.25 -9.24
N GLN A 74 9.36 -0.04 -8.54
CA GLN A 74 8.24 -0.81 -9.08
C GLN A 74 7.25 0.09 -9.83
N VAL A 75 6.83 1.20 -9.22
CA VAL A 75 5.81 2.11 -9.75
C VAL A 75 6.27 2.75 -11.07
N ARG A 76 7.51 3.19 -11.16
CA ARG A 76 8.06 3.80 -12.39
C ARG A 76 8.04 2.88 -13.62
N GLN A 77 7.82 1.59 -13.45
CA GLN A 77 7.66 0.65 -14.57
C GLN A 77 6.29 0.78 -15.24
N PHE A 78 5.36 1.48 -14.61
CA PHE A 78 4.04 1.78 -15.16
C PHE A 78 4.04 3.01 -16.07
N ASP A 79 5.10 3.82 -16.05
CA ASP A 79 5.33 4.93 -16.98
C ASP A 79 5.41 4.38 -18.42
N SER A 80 4.31 4.48 -19.15
CA SER A 80 4.12 3.85 -20.45
C SER A 80 4.56 4.75 -21.61
N ASP A 81 4.57 6.06 -21.42
CA ASP A 81 4.97 7.05 -22.43
C ASP A 81 6.41 7.56 -22.26
N GLY A 82 7.04 7.25 -21.13
CA GLY A 82 8.44 7.51 -20.86
C GLY A 82 8.74 8.97 -20.50
N ASP A 83 7.74 9.68 -19.97
CA ASP A 83 7.89 11.09 -19.60
C ASP A 83 8.55 11.29 -18.20
N GLY A 84 8.71 10.20 -17.45
CA GLY A 84 9.35 10.16 -16.13
C GLY A 84 8.38 10.35 -14.97
N GLN A 85 7.09 10.45 -15.24
CA GLN A 85 6.00 10.53 -14.29
C GLN A 85 5.08 9.31 -14.45
N VAL A 86 4.25 9.02 -13.46
CA VAL A 86 3.21 8.00 -13.57
C VAL A 86 1.88 8.63 -13.24
N THR A 87 1.00 8.68 -14.24
CA THR A 87 -0.38 9.17 -14.09
C THR A 87 -1.25 8.15 -13.38
N LEU A 88 -2.41 8.57 -12.85
CA LEU A 88 -3.39 7.65 -12.28
C LEU A 88 -3.83 6.56 -13.29
N GLU A 89 -3.98 6.91 -14.57
CA GLU A 89 -4.38 5.97 -15.62
C GLU A 89 -3.31 4.88 -15.81
N GLU A 90 -2.05 5.26 -15.91
CA GLU A 90 -0.92 4.34 -16.03
C GLU A 90 -0.74 3.48 -14.79
N TYR A 91 -0.90 4.08 -13.60
CA TYR A 91 -0.83 3.34 -12.35
C TYR A 91 -1.92 2.27 -12.26
N VAL A 92 -3.19 2.62 -12.54
CA VAL A 92 -4.29 1.65 -12.50
C VAL A 92 -4.12 0.55 -13.55
N ALA A 93 -3.67 0.89 -14.75
CA ALA A 93 -3.41 -0.09 -15.81
C ALA A 93 -2.25 -1.04 -15.46
N GLY A 94 -1.12 -0.48 -15.02
CA GLY A 94 0.08 -1.26 -14.66
C GLY A 94 -0.14 -2.12 -13.42
N PHE A 95 -0.76 -1.56 -12.40
CA PHE A 95 -1.07 -2.28 -11.16
C PHE A 95 -2.12 -3.38 -11.39
N GLY A 96 -3.14 -3.11 -12.23
CA GLY A 96 -4.14 -4.10 -12.63
C GLY A 96 -3.49 -5.31 -13.30
N ALA A 97 -2.59 -5.08 -14.24
CA ALA A 97 -1.83 -6.16 -14.90
C ALA A 97 -0.93 -6.95 -13.92
N PHE A 98 -0.44 -6.30 -12.86
CA PHE A 98 0.35 -6.95 -11.81
C PHE A 98 -0.54 -7.82 -10.91
N ILE A 99 -1.72 -7.32 -10.50
CA ILE A 99 -2.70 -8.08 -9.70
C ILE A 99 -3.17 -9.35 -10.44
N ASP A 100 -3.27 -9.32 -11.76
CA ASP A 100 -3.68 -10.49 -12.57
C ASP A 100 -2.68 -11.65 -12.43
N GLN A 101 -1.45 -11.37 -12.05
CA GLN A 101 -0.44 -12.39 -11.73
C GLN A 101 -0.52 -12.80 -10.24
N ARG A 102 -1.68 -13.31 -9.83
CA ARG A 102 -2.07 -13.52 -8.41
C ARG A 102 -0.97 -14.14 -7.54
N ASP A 103 -0.36 -15.25 -7.98
CA ASP A 103 0.63 -15.97 -7.18
C ASP A 103 1.89 -15.11 -6.94
N ALA A 104 2.35 -14.42 -7.98
CA ALA A 104 3.50 -13.51 -7.89
C ALA A 104 3.16 -12.28 -7.04
N PHE A 105 1.96 -11.71 -7.22
CA PHE A 105 1.45 -10.59 -6.44
C PHE A 105 1.38 -10.94 -4.96
N MET A 106 0.72 -12.05 -4.60
CA MET A 106 0.57 -12.47 -3.20
C MET A 106 1.91 -12.82 -2.54
N ALA A 107 2.85 -13.38 -3.30
CA ALA A 107 4.22 -13.60 -2.79
C ALA A 107 4.94 -12.27 -2.48
N GLY A 108 4.79 -11.27 -3.36
CA GLY A 108 5.30 -9.91 -3.13
C GLY A 108 4.65 -9.23 -1.91
N MET A 109 3.33 -9.40 -1.77
CA MET A 109 2.59 -8.87 -0.61
C MET A 109 3.05 -9.51 0.71
N GLY A 110 3.40 -10.79 0.71
CA GLY A 110 3.98 -11.45 1.88
C GLY A 110 5.26 -10.77 2.35
N ALA A 111 6.17 -10.43 1.43
CA ALA A 111 7.39 -9.69 1.76
C ALA A 111 7.09 -8.27 2.28
N LEU A 112 6.06 -7.62 1.73
CA LEU A 112 5.61 -6.31 2.19
C LEU A 112 5.06 -6.37 3.62
N VAL A 113 4.26 -7.39 3.94
CA VAL A 113 3.75 -7.65 5.30
C VAL A 113 4.92 -7.89 6.27
N ASP A 114 5.92 -8.68 5.88
CA ASP A 114 7.09 -8.90 6.72
C ASP A 114 7.86 -7.59 6.98
N SER A 115 8.02 -6.75 5.98
CA SER A 115 8.64 -5.43 6.12
C SER A 115 7.81 -4.50 7.03
N PHE A 116 6.49 -4.51 6.86
CA PHE A 116 5.58 -3.74 7.72
C PHE A 116 5.71 -4.14 9.19
N TYR A 117 5.69 -5.44 9.49
CA TYR A 117 5.84 -5.93 10.86
C TYR A 117 7.20 -5.61 11.46
N SER A 118 8.27 -5.68 10.67
CA SER A 118 9.62 -5.30 11.17
C SER A 118 9.71 -3.83 11.62
N MET A 119 8.83 -2.98 11.12
CA MET A 119 8.78 -1.56 11.42
C MET A 119 7.71 -1.21 12.46
N ALA A 120 6.52 -1.79 12.33
CA ALA A 120 5.32 -1.43 13.08
C ALA A 120 5.18 -2.20 14.40
N ASP A 121 5.56 -3.48 14.44
CA ASP A 121 5.58 -4.32 15.65
C ASP A 121 6.76 -3.90 16.55
N ARG A 122 6.50 -2.95 17.44
CA ARG A 122 7.55 -2.29 18.24
C ARG A 122 7.93 -3.05 19.49
N ASP A 123 7.02 -3.84 20.03
CA ASP A 123 7.27 -4.67 21.22
C ASP A 123 7.69 -6.10 20.87
N GLY A 124 7.58 -6.48 19.58
CA GLY A 124 8.03 -7.76 19.05
C GLY A 124 7.14 -8.94 19.42
N ASP A 125 5.87 -8.69 19.73
CA ASP A 125 4.94 -9.73 20.12
C ASP A 125 4.33 -10.49 18.93
N GLY A 126 4.56 -10.00 17.70
CA GLY A 126 4.08 -10.60 16.44
C GLY A 126 2.67 -10.17 16.04
N LEU A 127 2.09 -9.20 16.75
CA LEU A 127 0.82 -8.58 16.46
C LEU A 127 1.02 -7.09 16.19
N ILE A 128 0.08 -6.45 15.52
CA ILE A 128 0.00 -4.99 15.44
C ILE A 128 -1.14 -4.55 16.35
N SER A 129 -0.81 -3.94 17.46
CA SER A 129 -1.77 -3.35 18.39
C SER A 129 -2.46 -2.11 17.80
N GLU A 130 -3.53 -1.65 18.45
CA GLU A 130 -4.22 -0.42 18.04
C GLU A 130 -3.28 0.80 18.06
N GLU A 131 -2.42 0.92 19.07
CA GLU A 131 -1.46 2.01 19.19
C GLU A 131 -0.42 1.99 18.07
N GLU A 132 0.04 0.82 17.68
CA GLU A 132 0.99 0.65 16.59
C GLU A 132 0.35 0.93 15.23
N LEU A 133 -0.91 0.52 15.03
CA LEU A 133 -1.66 0.87 13.83
C LEU A 133 -1.89 2.39 13.74
N ILE A 134 -2.22 3.06 14.83
CA ILE A 134 -2.35 4.53 14.88
C ILE A 134 -1.05 5.20 14.42
N LEU A 135 0.09 4.72 14.90
CA LEU A 135 1.39 5.26 14.50
C LEU A 135 1.63 5.08 12.99
N HIS A 136 1.30 3.91 12.46
CA HIS A 136 1.39 3.63 11.03
C HIS A 136 0.46 4.52 10.21
N TYR A 137 -0.79 4.67 10.61
CA TYR A 137 -1.75 5.55 9.92
C TYR A 137 -1.30 7.00 9.90
N ARG A 138 -0.71 7.50 10.99
CA ARG A 138 -0.12 8.85 11.02
C ARG A 138 1.02 9.01 10.01
N ALA A 139 1.85 7.98 9.83
CA ALA A 139 2.91 8.01 8.82
C ALA A 139 2.34 8.20 7.41
N TRP A 140 1.17 7.61 7.14
CA TRP A 140 0.39 7.78 5.91
C TRP A 140 -0.54 9.00 5.93
N ARG A 141 -0.38 9.92 6.89
CA ARG A 141 -1.15 11.18 6.99
C ARG A 141 -2.64 10.99 7.30
N HIS A 142 -3.03 9.84 7.84
CA HIS A 142 -4.37 9.56 8.31
C HIS A 142 -4.58 9.99 9.76
N THR A 143 -5.85 10.11 10.15
CA THR A 143 -6.24 10.47 11.51
C THR A 143 -6.22 9.25 12.43
N GLU A 144 -6.12 9.52 13.73
CA GLU A 144 -6.22 8.50 14.77
C GLU A 144 -7.60 7.82 14.77
N ASP A 145 -8.67 8.58 14.52
CA ASP A 145 -10.03 8.03 14.45
C ASP A 145 -10.16 7.02 13.29
N GLN A 146 -9.57 7.33 12.12
CA GLN A 146 -9.53 6.39 11.00
C GLN A 146 -8.75 5.11 11.34
N ALA A 147 -7.63 5.23 12.05
CA ALA A 147 -6.86 4.08 12.49
C ALA A 147 -7.64 3.19 13.47
N ARG A 148 -8.33 3.80 14.45
CA ARG A 148 -9.17 3.06 15.42
C ARG A 148 -10.32 2.34 14.74
N GLU A 149 -10.99 3.01 13.82
CA GLU A 149 -12.07 2.40 13.06
C GLU A 149 -11.54 1.24 12.21
N ALA A 150 -10.46 1.43 11.49
CA ALA A 150 -9.82 0.36 10.71
C ALA A 150 -9.40 -0.82 11.58
N PHE A 151 -8.83 -0.58 12.76
CA PHE A 151 -8.42 -1.63 13.68
C PHE A 151 -9.58 -2.57 14.03
N THR A 152 -10.79 -2.05 14.25
CA THR A 152 -11.97 -2.87 14.60
C THR A 152 -12.38 -3.86 13.51
N HIS A 153 -11.98 -3.59 12.25
CA HIS A 153 -12.26 -4.47 11.11
C HIS A 153 -11.08 -5.36 10.75
N LEU A 154 -9.86 -4.86 10.91
CA LEU A 154 -8.64 -5.56 10.51
C LEU A 154 -8.18 -6.61 11.53
N ASP A 155 -8.49 -6.44 12.83
CA ASP A 155 -8.34 -7.45 13.87
C ASP A 155 -9.48 -8.47 13.74
N ARG A 156 -9.30 -9.45 12.86
CA ARG A 156 -10.37 -10.35 12.37
C ARG A 156 -10.94 -11.26 13.45
N ASP A 157 -10.18 -11.63 14.44
CA ASP A 157 -10.59 -12.53 15.51
C ASP A 157 -10.82 -11.85 16.87
N GLY A 158 -10.63 -10.52 16.92
CA GLY A 158 -10.90 -9.71 18.11
C GLY A 158 -9.95 -9.98 19.28
N ARG A 159 -8.71 -10.42 19.00
CA ARG A 159 -7.71 -10.70 20.03
C ARG A 159 -7.02 -9.44 20.58
N GLY A 160 -7.27 -8.29 20.00
CA GLY A 160 -6.65 -7.03 20.36
C GLY A 160 -5.33 -6.78 19.63
N GLY A 161 -5.12 -7.45 18.49
CA GLY A 161 -3.96 -7.25 17.65
C GLY A 161 -4.06 -7.97 16.31
N ILE A 162 -3.65 -7.29 15.25
CA ILE A 162 -3.70 -7.80 13.88
C ILE A 162 -2.49 -8.72 13.68
N SER A 163 -2.71 -9.99 13.35
CA SER A 163 -1.64 -10.93 13.04
C SER A 163 -1.19 -10.81 11.58
N LYS A 164 0.01 -11.35 11.24
CA LYS A 164 0.46 -11.47 9.84
C LYS A 164 -0.55 -12.24 8.98
N GLN A 165 -1.22 -13.22 9.55
CA GLN A 165 -2.26 -13.97 8.85
C GLN A 165 -3.47 -13.07 8.54
N ASP A 166 -3.92 -12.26 9.51
CA ASP A 166 -5.00 -11.29 9.29
C ASP A 166 -4.60 -10.27 8.23
N SER A 167 -3.37 -9.76 8.28
CA SER A 167 -2.85 -8.82 7.30
C SER A 167 -2.85 -9.40 5.89
N MET A 168 -2.45 -10.65 5.70
CA MET A 168 -2.49 -11.32 4.40
C MET A 168 -3.92 -11.52 3.89
N LEU A 169 -4.85 -11.90 4.76
CA LEU A 169 -6.26 -12.04 4.40
C LEU A 169 -6.89 -10.68 4.05
N ASN A 170 -6.57 -9.64 4.82
CA ASN A 170 -7.04 -8.29 4.56
C ASN A 170 -6.51 -7.75 3.22
N LEU A 171 -5.24 -7.99 2.90
CA LEU A 171 -4.64 -7.63 1.61
C LEU A 171 -5.30 -8.39 0.45
N GLU A 172 -5.53 -9.69 0.62
CA GLU A 172 -6.22 -10.50 -0.40
C GLU A 172 -7.62 -9.96 -0.67
N GLU A 173 -8.40 -9.64 0.35
CA GLU A 173 -9.73 -9.05 0.20
C GLU A 173 -9.66 -7.65 -0.42
N PHE A 174 -8.71 -6.82 0.02
CA PHE A 174 -8.56 -5.48 -0.54
C PHE A 174 -8.38 -5.52 -2.05
N TYR A 175 -7.50 -6.35 -2.56
CA TYR A 175 -7.19 -6.36 -3.99
C TYR A 175 -8.10 -7.26 -4.84
N TYR A 176 -8.72 -8.29 -4.25
CA TYR A 176 -9.47 -9.30 -5.03
C TYR A 176 -10.96 -9.38 -4.72
N SER A 177 -11.46 -8.77 -3.64
CA SER A 177 -12.88 -8.79 -3.32
C SER A 177 -13.64 -7.62 -3.94
N ASP A 178 -14.83 -7.90 -4.44
CA ASP A 178 -15.83 -6.91 -4.84
C ASP A 178 -16.90 -6.69 -3.76
N ASP A 179 -16.77 -7.36 -2.62
CA ASP A 179 -17.66 -7.17 -1.47
C ASP A 179 -17.36 -5.83 -0.77
N PRO A 180 -18.29 -4.86 -0.75
CA PRO A 180 -18.08 -3.58 -0.08
C PRO A 180 -17.95 -3.70 1.44
N GLU A 181 -18.42 -4.80 2.03
CA GLU A 181 -18.38 -5.04 3.48
C GLU A 181 -17.13 -5.85 3.91
N ALA A 182 -16.26 -6.23 2.97
CA ALA A 182 -15.07 -7.02 3.30
C ALA A 182 -14.16 -6.25 4.27
N PRO A 183 -13.71 -6.89 5.38
CA PRO A 183 -12.79 -6.27 6.34
C PRO A 183 -11.53 -5.67 5.72
N GLY A 184 -10.98 -6.31 4.69
CA GLY A 184 -9.82 -5.82 3.97
C GLY A 184 -9.98 -4.43 3.34
N ASN A 185 -11.21 -3.94 3.13
CA ASN A 185 -11.44 -2.60 2.58
C ASN A 185 -10.97 -1.47 3.51
N TRP A 186 -10.71 -1.79 4.78
CA TRP A 186 -10.21 -0.85 5.77
C TRP A 186 -8.68 -0.71 5.79
N LEU A 187 -7.96 -1.41 4.91
CA LEU A 187 -6.50 -1.26 4.79
C LEU A 187 -6.07 0.15 4.34
N ALA A 188 -6.87 0.78 3.50
CA ALA A 188 -6.68 2.18 3.12
C ALA A 188 -8.06 2.86 3.05
N PRO A 189 -8.19 4.10 3.56
CA PRO A 189 -9.43 4.85 3.45
C PRO A 189 -9.83 5.03 1.98
N LEU A 190 -11.01 4.58 1.62
CA LEU A 190 -11.51 4.77 0.26
C LEU A 190 -12.00 6.21 0.09
N PRO A 191 -11.66 6.92 -1.00
CA PRO A 191 -12.17 8.26 -1.26
C PRO A 191 -13.70 8.28 -1.29
N GLY A 192 -14.32 9.05 -0.39
CA GLY A 192 -15.78 9.23 -0.33
C GLY A 192 -16.56 8.14 0.41
N ALA A 193 -15.88 7.35 1.26
CA ALA A 193 -16.56 6.48 2.24
C ALA A 193 -16.98 7.30 3.45
#